data_401817d197226bb6289168aa682ccf57
#
_entry.id   401817d197226bb6289168aa682ccf57
#
_cell.length_a   1.000
_cell.length_b   1.000
_cell.length_c   1.000
_cell.angle_alpha   90.00
_cell.angle_beta   90.00
_cell.angle_gamma   90.00
#
_symmetry.space_group_name_H-M   'P 1'
#
loop_
_entity.id
_entity.type
_entity.pdbx_description
1 polymer ?
#
loop_
_entity_poly.entity_id
_entity_poly.type
_entity_poly.pdbx_seq_one_letter_code
_entity_poly.pdbx_strand_id
1 'polypeptide(L)'
;MAYIFVNVNRSVGTINPNIYGQFSEHLGRCIYQGIYVGQASDIPNTNGMRNDVVSALKALHVPVLRWPGGCFADTYHWRDGIGPKENRKTIVNTNWGGVTEDNSFGTHEFMELCRQIGCEAYFSGNVGSGTVQEFSDWVEYCNMGGISPMASERRANGQDEPFNVKYWGIGNEAWGCGGSMRAEYYADLCRQYSTYLRNYSPEHKIFKIASGANVADYHWTKTVMERAGQAVDAVSLHYYTVPHEDWQHKGSATDFTDEEYYTTLHKTLQMEELVENHTRIIKQYQGDRKVGLAVDEWGTWYDVEPDTNPGFLYQQNTMRDALVAAINLNIFNNHCDTICMANIAQMVNVLQAMILTEGSKMVLTPTYHIFEMYKGHQGAKQLESYAETTLLNHDDQAVPDLHVSASQQADGSILVTAANLNDTAAIPVTCMLGGAKPTGVTARVLAGAPAAHNTFAAPEQVVPAELNTSLTADGFTATLPPCSVATFVVNQ
;
A
#
# COMPACT_ATOMS: atom_id res chain seq x y z
N MET A 1 -13.75 -27.07 -12.26
CA MET A 1 -13.44 -26.27 -13.48
C MET A 1 -14.04 -24.89 -13.25
N ALA A 2 -13.27 -23.85 -13.42
CA ALA A 2 -13.71 -22.48 -13.25
C ALA A 2 -13.63 -21.72 -14.59
N TYR A 3 -14.46 -20.69 -14.74
CA TYR A 3 -14.45 -19.83 -15.92
C TYR A 3 -14.09 -18.41 -15.50
N ILE A 4 -13.21 -17.76 -16.26
CA ILE A 4 -12.89 -16.35 -16.16
C ILE A 4 -13.48 -15.65 -17.38
N PHE A 5 -14.27 -14.61 -17.14
CA PHE A 5 -14.86 -13.80 -18.20
C PHE A 5 -14.26 -12.41 -18.16
N VAL A 6 -13.74 -11.94 -19.30
CA VAL A 6 -13.21 -10.59 -19.47
C VAL A 6 -13.92 -9.92 -20.63
N ASN A 7 -14.53 -8.77 -20.39
CA ASN A 7 -15.20 -7.99 -21.42
C ASN A 7 -14.35 -6.75 -21.77
N VAL A 8 -13.64 -6.81 -22.90
CA VAL A 8 -12.73 -5.74 -23.32
C VAL A 8 -13.43 -4.45 -23.73
N ASN A 9 -14.76 -4.50 -23.98
CA ASN A 9 -15.56 -3.35 -24.38
C ASN A 9 -16.12 -2.57 -23.18
N ARG A 10 -15.96 -3.08 -21.93
CA ARG A 10 -16.45 -2.42 -20.74
C ARG A 10 -15.32 -2.14 -19.75
N SER A 11 -15.35 -0.93 -19.21
CA SER A 11 -14.34 -0.42 -18.28
C SER A 11 -14.97 0.62 -17.38
N VAL A 12 -14.56 0.65 -16.12
CA VAL A 12 -14.93 1.72 -15.18
C VAL A 12 -13.89 2.85 -15.15
N GLY A 13 -12.70 2.66 -15.73
CA GLY A 13 -11.67 3.69 -15.78
C GLY A 13 -10.26 3.19 -16.02
N THR A 14 -9.30 4.04 -15.72
CA THR A 14 -7.87 3.72 -15.73
C THR A 14 -7.42 3.44 -14.31
N ILE A 15 -6.70 2.35 -14.11
CA ILE A 15 -6.14 1.97 -12.81
C ILE A 15 -5.07 2.99 -12.44
N ASN A 16 -5.32 3.76 -11.36
CA ASN A 16 -4.35 4.73 -10.89
C ASN A 16 -3.08 4.01 -10.42
N PRO A 17 -1.89 4.35 -10.91
CA PRO A 17 -0.65 3.72 -10.45
C PRO A 17 -0.50 3.73 -8.93
N ASN A 18 -0.97 4.77 -8.25
CA ASN A 18 -0.89 4.92 -6.79
C ASN A 18 -1.63 3.83 -5.99
N ILE A 19 -2.45 3.00 -6.63
CA ILE A 19 -3.02 1.77 -6.03
C ILE A 19 -1.90 0.80 -5.62
N TYR A 20 -0.74 0.88 -6.24
CA TYR A 20 0.46 0.08 -5.96
C TYR A 20 1.45 0.79 -5.04
N GLY A 21 0.97 1.76 -4.27
CA GLY A 21 1.75 2.56 -3.32
C GLY A 21 2.29 1.73 -2.16
N GLN A 22 3.32 2.29 -1.53
CA GLN A 22 4.00 1.71 -0.39
C GLN A 22 3.92 2.63 0.82
N PHE A 23 4.12 2.06 2.00
CA PHE A 23 4.14 2.79 3.26
C PHE A 23 5.43 2.49 4.04
N SER A 24 6.04 3.54 4.56
CA SER A 24 7.19 3.47 5.45
C SER A 24 6.95 4.35 6.67
N GLU A 25 7.36 3.86 7.83
CA GLU A 25 7.17 4.53 9.10
C GLU A 25 8.43 4.44 9.96
N HIS A 26 8.65 5.43 10.82
CA HIS A 26 9.60 5.30 11.93
C HIS A 26 9.07 4.29 12.95
N LEU A 27 9.07 3.02 12.54
CA LEU A 27 8.60 1.87 13.28
C LEU A 27 9.60 0.72 13.12
N GLY A 28 10.03 0.16 14.23
CA GLY A 28 10.93 -0.98 14.22
C GLY A 28 12.17 -0.76 13.36
N ARG A 29 12.39 -1.65 12.41
CA ARG A 29 13.50 -1.58 11.46
C ARG A 29 13.05 -1.24 10.04
N CYS A 30 11.94 -0.50 9.87
CA CYS A 30 11.52 -0.08 8.54
C CYS A 30 12.49 0.95 7.96
N ILE A 31 12.72 2.06 8.67
CA ILE A 31 13.63 3.13 8.22
C ILE A 31 15.08 2.74 8.54
N TYR A 32 15.46 2.76 9.83
CA TYR A 32 16.82 2.46 10.26
C TYR A 32 17.12 0.97 10.15
N GLN A 33 18.27 0.61 9.55
CA GLN A 33 18.70 -0.75 9.21
C GLN A 33 17.91 -1.41 8.06
N GLY A 34 16.66 -1.02 7.83
CA GLY A 34 15.83 -1.51 6.73
C GLY A 34 16.11 -0.77 5.43
N ILE A 35 15.80 0.52 5.38
CA ILE A 35 15.98 1.37 4.20
C ILE A 35 17.27 2.17 4.31
N TYR A 36 17.52 2.76 5.47
CA TYR A 36 18.59 3.69 5.73
C TYR A 36 19.63 3.11 6.71
N VAL A 37 20.87 3.09 6.28
CA VAL A 37 22.00 2.57 7.06
C VAL A 37 23.06 3.63 7.33
N GLY A 38 22.88 4.86 6.79
CA GLY A 38 23.87 5.93 6.87
C GLY A 38 25.03 5.76 5.86
N GLN A 39 25.61 6.88 5.46
CA GLN A 39 26.65 6.91 4.41
C GLN A 39 27.95 6.18 4.81
N ALA A 40 28.25 6.10 6.11
CA ALA A 40 29.44 5.47 6.64
C ALA A 40 29.30 3.95 6.86
N SER A 41 28.14 3.37 6.54
CA SER A 41 27.90 1.94 6.70
C SER A 41 28.72 1.10 5.70
N ASP A 42 29.19 -0.07 6.15
CA ASP A 42 29.81 -1.09 5.29
C ASP A 42 28.78 -1.78 4.37
N ILE A 43 27.49 -1.65 4.64
CA ILE A 43 26.44 -2.14 3.76
C ILE A 43 26.38 -1.24 2.52
N PRO A 44 26.42 -1.80 1.28
CA PRO A 44 26.40 -1.02 0.06
C PRO A 44 25.19 -0.05 0.02
N ASN A 45 25.51 1.24 -0.05
CA ASN A 45 24.48 2.29 0.01
C ASN A 45 24.82 3.46 -0.92
N THR A 46 23.79 4.21 -1.28
CA THR A 46 23.90 5.50 -1.98
C THR A 46 23.22 6.55 -1.11
N ASN A 47 24.00 7.53 -0.65
CA ASN A 47 23.54 8.57 0.28
C ASN A 47 22.86 8.01 1.56
N GLY A 48 23.33 6.84 2.02
CA GLY A 48 22.83 6.14 3.19
C GLY A 48 21.66 5.19 2.93
N MET A 49 21.06 5.18 1.72
CA MET A 49 19.99 4.26 1.34
C MET A 49 20.60 2.94 0.85
N ARG A 50 20.11 1.81 1.32
CA ARG A 50 20.56 0.47 0.90
C ARG A 50 20.33 0.27 -0.60
N ASN A 51 21.38 -0.05 -1.34
CA ASN A 51 21.28 -0.22 -2.78
C ASN A 51 20.43 -1.42 -3.20
N ASP A 52 20.46 -2.50 -2.44
CA ASP A 52 19.67 -3.71 -2.67
C ASP A 52 18.16 -3.41 -2.53
N VAL A 53 17.77 -2.76 -1.44
CA VAL A 53 16.37 -2.36 -1.18
C VAL A 53 15.87 -1.38 -2.23
N VAL A 54 16.65 -0.33 -2.55
CA VAL A 54 16.29 0.64 -3.59
C VAL A 54 16.12 -0.04 -4.94
N SER A 55 17.01 -0.98 -5.30
CA SER A 55 16.92 -1.71 -6.57
C SER A 55 15.66 -2.57 -6.65
N ALA A 56 15.32 -3.25 -5.56
CA ALA A 56 14.09 -4.05 -5.48
C ALA A 56 12.83 -3.18 -5.63
N LEU A 57 12.78 -2.02 -4.96
CA LEU A 57 11.64 -1.11 -5.05
C LEU A 57 11.50 -0.45 -6.43
N LYS A 58 12.61 -0.12 -7.08
CA LYS A 58 12.61 0.34 -8.49
C LYS A 58 12.00 -0.71 -9.42
N ALA A 59 12.33 -1.99 -9.22
CA ALA A 59 11.80 -3.07 -10.04
C ALA A 59 10.28 -3.24 -9.92
N LEU A 60 9.69 -2.86 -8.79
CA LEU A 60 8.24 -2.81 -8.58
C LEU A 60 7.56 -1.63 -9.30
N HIS A 61 8.33 -0.63 -9.77
CA HIS A 61 7.79 0.66 -10.25
C HIS A 61 6.91 1.33 -9.19
N VAL A 62 7.39 1.38 -7.92
CA VAL A 62 6.66 2.02 -6.82
C VAL A 62 6.22 3.42 -7.24
N PRO A 63 4.91 3.73 -7.28
CA PRO A 63 4.44 5.01 -7.79
C PRO A 63 4.44 6.11 -6.71
N VAL A 64 4.17 5.74 -5.48
CA VAL A 64 4.05 6.67 -4.35
C VAL A 64 4.50 5.98 -3.06
N LEU A 65 5.20 6.72 -2.22
CA LEU A 65 5.68 6.26 -0.91
C LEU A 65 5.17 7.19 0.19
N ARG A 66 4.48 6.63 1.19
CA ARG A 66 3.95 7.33 2.36
C ARG A 66 4.96 7.32 3.51
N TRP A 67 5.14 8.47 4.18
CA TRP A 67 6.05 8.70 5.31
C TRP A 67 5.60 9.96 6.09
N PRO A 68 5.94 10.24 7.36
CA PRO A 68 6.86 9.51 8.26
C PRO A 68 6.19 8.39 9.07
N GLY A 69 4.90 8.19 8.92
CA GLY A 69 4.12 7.20 9.64
C GLY A 69 2.65 7.31 9.26
N GLY A 70 1.93 6.48 9.80
CA GLY A 70 1.00 6.01 10.76
C GLY A 70 1.00 6.84 12.06
N CYS A 71 0.88 6.11 13.17
CA CYS A 71 0.82 6.73 14.50
C CYS A 71 2.00 7.65 14.80
N PHE A 72 3.18 7.34 14.27
CA PHE A 72 4.36 8.21 14.47
C PHE A 72 4.16 9.60 13.88
N ALA A 73 3.39 9.77 12.80
CA ALA A 73 3.20 11.05 12.14
C ALA A 73 2.63 12.13 13.07
N ASP A 74 1.69 11.77 13.96
CA ASP A 74 1.03 12.71 14.87
C ASP A 74 1.82 13.04 16.15
N THR A 75 3.04 12.48 16.26
CA THR A 75 4.05 12.85 17.25
C THR A 75 5.34 13.42 16.65
N TYR A 76 5.44 13.42 15.30
CA TYR A 76 6.62 13.86 14.59
C TYR A 76 6.60 15.35 14.28
N HIS A 77 7.65 16.05 14.70
CA HIS A 77 7.90 17.45 14.38
C HIS A 77 8.97 17.52 13.28
N TRP A 78 8.56 17.86 12.06
CA TRP A 78 9.41 17.76 10.86
C TRP A 78 10.72 18.56 10.94
N ARG A 79 10.73 19.66 11.73
CA ARG A 79 11.94 20.47 11.99
C ARG A 79 13.02 19.69 12.74
N ASP A 80 12.66 18.69 13.52
CA ASP A 80 13.61 17.84 14.23
C ASP A 80 14.46 16.98 13.26
N GLY A 81 13.97 16.77 12.03
CA GLY A 81 14.61 15.95 11.00
C GLY A 81 15.25 16.73 9.82
N ILE A 82 15.50 18.04 9.97
CA ILE A 82 16.16 18.86 8.95
C ILE A 82 17.45 19.51 9.46
N GLY A 83 18.24 20.09 8.55
CA GLY A 83 19.52 20.70 8.89
C GLY A 83 20.65 19.69 9.13
N PRO A 84 21.81 20.15 9.65
CA PRO A 84 22.95 19.31 9.95
C PRO A 84 22.59 18.20 10.94
N LYS A 85 22.98 16.94 10.63
CA LYS A 85 22.54 15.76 11.40
C LYS A 85 22.99 15.80 12.87
N GLU A 86 24.17 16.35 13.12
CA GLU A 86 24.72 16.52 14.46
C GLU A 86 23.93 17.48 15.35
N ASN A 87 23.07 18.30 14.76
CA ASN A 87 22.22 19.26 15.46
C ASN A 87 20.76 18.81 15.54
N ARG A 88 20.41 17.69 14.94
CA ARG A 88 19.04 17.17 14.95
C ARG A 88 18.67 16.66 16.34
N LYS A 89 17.42 16.87 16.70
CA LYS A 89 16.91 16.50 18.02
C LYS A 89 16.75 15.01 18.14
N THR A 90 17.24 14.45 19.23
CA THR A 90 16.97 13.08 19.62
C THR A 90 15.64 13.00 20.35
N ILE A 91 14.76 12.09 19.95
CA ILE A 91 13.43 11.88 20.53
C ILE A 91 13.22 10.43 20.95
N VAL A 92 12.23 10.19 21.78
CA VAL A 92 11.77 8.82 22.12
C VAL A 92 10.54 8.52 21.26
N ASN A 93 10.60 7.41 20.53
CA ASN A 93 9.45 6.88 19.80
C ASN A 93 8.49 6.18 20.76
N THR A 94 7.53 6.92 21.28
CA THR A 94 6.58 6.44 22.27
C THR A 94 5.49 5.55 21.69
N ASN A 95 5.30 5.58 20.37
CA ASN A 95 4.33 4.73 19.67
C ASN A 95 4.90 3.33 19.47
N TRP A 96 6.19 3.25 19.09
CA TRP A 96 6.78 2.00 18.62
C TRP A 96 8.06 1.62 19.38
N GLY A 97 7.94 0.66 20.26
CA GLY A 97 9.06 0.03 20.96
C GLY A 97 9.79 0.88 21.99
N GLY A 98 9.43 2.14 22.21
CA GLY A 98 10.08 3.02 23.17
C GLY A 98 11.54 3.36 22.84
N VAL A 99 11.93 3.22 21.58
CA VAL A 99 13.31 3.42 21.12
C VAL A 99 13.67 4.88 20.93
N THR A 100 14.96 5.17 20.94
CA THR A 100 15.48 6.52 20.65
C THR A 100 15.64 6.69 19.13
N GLU A 101 15.05 7.76 18.60
CA GLU A 101 15.19 8.21 17.23
C GLU A 101 16.16 9.38 17.18
N ASP A 102 17.19 9.32 16.34
CA ASP A 102 18.21 10.39 16.19
C ASP A 102 17.86 11.39 15.09
N ASN A 103 16.74 11.17 14.39
CA ASN A 103 16.29 11.99 13.27
C ASN A 103 17.33 12.12 12.12
N SER A 104 18.26 11.18 11.99
CA SER A 104 19.22 11.17 10.89
C SER A 104 18.56 10.88 9.53
N PHE A 105 17.31 10.39 9.55
CA PHE A 105 16.43 10.30 8.39
C PHE A 105 15.24 11.23 8.56
N GLY A 106 15.17 12.26 7.75
CA GLY A 106 14.11 13.28 7.77
C GLY A 106 13.67 13.64 6.36
N THR A 107 13.12 14.85 6.19
CA THR A 107 12.54 15.30 4.91
C THR A 107 13.50 15.14 3.72
N HIS A 108 14.76 15.57 3.86
CA HIS A 108 15.74 15.51 2.76
C HIS A 108 16.11 14.06 2.41
N GLU A 109 16.31 13.21 3.40
CA GLU A 109 16.64 11.80 3.21
C GLU A 109 15.45 11.05 2.58
N PHE A 110 14.23 11.36 3.01
CA PHE A 110 13.03 10.76 2.40
C PHE A 110 12.86 11.18 0.93
N MET A 111 13.06 12.46 0.61
CA MET A 111 12.99 12.94 -0.77
C MET A 111 14.12 12.35 -1.63
N GLU A 112 15.31 12.14 -1.07
CA GLU A 112 16.39 11.42 -1.75
C GLU A 112 16.04 9.95 -2.01
N LEU A 113 15.38 9.27 -1.06
CA LEU A 113 14.86 7.92 -1.27
C LEU A 113 13.85 7.89 -2.42
N CYS A 114 12.87 8.80 -2.41
CA CYS A 114 11.88 8.90 -3.49
C CYS A 114 12.55 9.15 -4.85
N ARG A 115 13.55 10.03 -4.90
CA ARG A 115 14.34 10.31 -6.12
C ARG A 115 15.07 9.06 -6.62
N GLN A 116 15.68 8.29 -5.72
CA GLN A 116 16.40 7.06 -6.08
C GLN A 116 15.45 5.98 -6.59
N ILE A 117 14.28 5.81 -5.97
CA ILE A 117 13.26 4.85 -6.39
C ILE A 117 12.57 5.33 -7.68
N GLY A 118 12.34 6.63 -7.84
CA GLY A 118 11.60 7.25 -8.93
C GLY A 118 10.10 7.32 -8.64
N CYS A 119 9.71 7.58 -7.38
CA CYS A 119 8.32 7.63 -6.93
C CYS A 119 7.95 9.02 -6.40
N GLU A 120 6.64 9.29 -6.33
CA GLU A 120 6.07 10.45 -5.66
C GLU A 120 6.15 10.29 -4.13
N ALA A 121 6.28 11.42 -3.45
CA ALA A 121 6.22 11.47 -1.99
C ALA A 121 4.80 11.72 -1.49
N TYR A 122 4.40 10.99 -0.46
CA TYR A 122 3.18 11.22 0.32
C TYR A 122 3.55 11.47 1.79
N PHE A 123 3.42 12.72 2.23
CA PHE A 123 3.69 13.10 3.62
C PHE A 123 2.43 13.04 4.47
N SER A 124 2.48 12.29 5.58
CA SER A 124 1.48 12.35 6.65
C SER A 124 1.83 13.47 7.61
N GLY A 125 1.00 14.51 7.66
CA GLY A 125 1.23 15.68 8.51
C GLY A 125 0.68 15.51 9.92
N ASN A 126 1.35 16.12 10.88
CA ASN A 126 1.02 16.06 12.30
C ASN A 126 -0.19 16.97 12.63
N VAL A 127 -1.35 16.37 12.90
CA VAL A 127 -2.57 17.07 13.37
C VAL A 127 -2.81 16.78 14.86
N GLY A 128 -2.17 15.74 15.41
CA GLY A 128 -2.31 15.34 16.80
C GLY A 128 -1.61 16.29 17.77
N SER A 129 -0.28 16.31 17.76
CA SER A 129 0.54 17.17 18.65
C SER A 129 1.08 18.43 17.97
N GLY A 130 0.99 18.51 16.63
CA GLY A 130 1.47 19.64 15.84
C GLY A 130 0.52 20.82 15.82
N THR A 131 0.92 21.86 15.11
CA THR A 131 0.12 23.06 14.89
C THR A 131 -0.16 23.30 13.41
N VAL A 132 -1.23 24.04 13.12
CA VAL A 132 -1.55 24.47 11.74
C VAL A 132 -0.38 25.22 11.10
N GLN A 133 0.31 26.08 11.86
CA GLN A 133 1.46 26.82 11.36
C GLN A 133 2.62 25.91 11.03
N GLU A 134 2.94 24.95 11.88
CA GLU A 134 4.00 23.99 11.65
C GLU A 134 3.78 23.18 10.37
N PHE A 135 2.57 22.71 10.14
CA PHE A 135 2.24 21.97 8.93
C PHE A 135 2.28 22.87 7.68
N SER A 136 1.74 24.09 7.77
CA SER A 136 1.82 25.08 6.70
C SER A 136 3.27 25.40 6.33
N ASP A 137 4.14 25.58 7.34
CA ASP A 137 5.57 25.80 7.14
C ASP A 137 6.25 24.63 6.44
N TRP A 138 5.85 23.40 6.74
CA TRP A 138 6.41 22.20 6.06
C TRP A 138 6.04 22.15 4.58
N VAL A 139 4.78 22.46 4.24
CA VAL A 139 4.35 22.55 2.84
C VAL A 139 5.08 23.67 2.11
N GLU A 140 5.26 24.83 2.77
CA GLU A 140 6.03 25.94 2.21
C GLU A 140 7.51 25.59 2.03
N TYR A 141 8.12 24.94 3.02
CA TYR A 141 9.49 24.45 2.96
C TYR A 141 9.70 23.51 1.76
N CYS A 142 8.79 22.60 1.54
CA CYS A 142 8.89 21.64 0.44
C CYS A 142 8.59 22.26 -0.94
N ASN A 143 7.63 23.19 -1.03
CA ASN A 143 7.02 23.51 -2.31
C ASN A 143 7.21 24.97 -2.78
N MET A 144 7.70 25.88 -1.90
CA MET A 144 7.89 27.28 -2.30
C MET A 144 9.17 27.46 -3.12
N GLY A 145 9.04 27.86 -4.39
CA GLY A 145 10.17 28.15 -5.28
C GLY A 145 10.73 29.56 -5.17
N GLY A 146 9.91 30.52 -4.67
CA GLY A 146 10.27 31.93 -4.58
C GLY A 146 11.08 32.30 -3.32
N ILE A 147 10.95 33.56 -2.91
CA ILE A 147 11.61 34.08 -1.71
C ILE A 147 10.66 33.98 -0.52
N SER A 148 11.02 33.18 0.46
CA SER A 148 10.33 33.08 1.75
C SER A 148 11.26 32.55 2.83
N PRO A 149 10.93 32.68 4.12
CA PRO A 149 11.73 32.12 5.19
C PRO A 149 11.96 30.60 5.04
N MET A 150 10.90 29.85 4.72
CA MET A 150 10.96 28.39 4.59
C MET A 150 11.75 27.94 3.34
N ALA A 151 11.59 28.64 2.20
CA ALA A 151 12.39 28.38 1.01
C ALA A 151 13.87 28.73 1.25
N SER A 152 14.16 29.78 2.01
CA SER A 152 15.53 30.15 2.37
C SER A 152 16.17 29.10 3.29
N GLU A 153 15.41 28.59 4.26
CA GLU A 153 15.87 27.51 5.16
C GLU A 153 16.13 26.21 4.40
N ARG A 154 15.24 25.81 3.45
CA ARG A 154 15.50 24.66 2.57
C ARG A 154 16.81 24.81 1.81
N ARG A 155 17.05 25.98 1.21
CA ARG A 155 18.29 26.26 0.47
C ARG A 155 19.53 26.20 1.38
N ALA A 156 19.41 26.77 2.57
CA ALA A 156 20.48 26.70 3.57
C ALA A 156 20.79 25.25 4.00
N ASN A 157 19.78 24.37 3.95
CA ASN A 157 19.92 22.95 4.19
C ASN A 157 20.33 22.13 2.95
N GLY A 158 20.74 22.81 1.85
CA GLY A 158 21.37 22.20 0.69
C GLY A 158 20.41 21.78 -0.45
N GLN A 159 19.16 22.23 -0.42
CA GLN A 159 18.20 21.96 -1.49
C GLN A 159 17.68 23.26 -2.11
N ASP A 160 18.25 23.64 -3.25
CA ASP A 160 17.91 24.89 -3.94
C ASP A 160 16.49 24.90 -4.50
N GLU A 161 16.15 23.89 -5.28
CA GLU A 161 14.84 23.77 -5.93
C GLU A 161 13.79 23.19 -4.96
N PRO A 162 12.50 23.53 -5.13
CA PRO A 162 11.43 22.92 -4.36
C PRO A 162 11.34 21.42 -4.65
N PHE A 163 10.95 20.65 -3.64
CA PHE A 163 10.70 19.21 -3.78
C PHE A 163 9.42 18.90 -4.56
N ASN A 164 8.48 19.87 -4.63
CA ASN A 164 7.19 19.73 -5.29
C ASN A 164 6.36 18.54 -4.78
N VAL A 165 6.33 18.36 -3.48
CA VAL A 165 5.55 17.29 -2.83
C VAL A 165 4.07 17.47 -3.12
N LYS A 166 3.47 16.45 -3.71
CA LYS A 166 2.08 16.49 -4.18
C LYS A 166 1.09 16.01 -3.11
N TYR A 167 1.35 14.89 -2.46
CA TYR A 167 0.39 14.24 -1.57
C TYR A 167 0.64 14.59 -0.11
N TRP A 168 -0.43 15.05 0.58
CA TRP A 168 -0.39 15.50 1.97
C TRP A 168 -1.56 14.94 2.75
N GLY A 169 -1.28 14.07 3.71
CA GLY A 169 -2.25 13.55 4.67
C GLY A 169 -2.47 14.55 5.80
N ILE A 170 -3.71 14.87 6.07
CA ILE A 170 -4.10 15.76 7.17
C ILE A 170 -4.38 14.89 8.40
N GLY A 171 -3.32 14.54 9.13
CA GLY A 171 -3.35 13.63 10.26
C GLY A 171 -3.38 12.15 9.83
N ASN A 172 -3.29 11.26 10.83
CA ASN A 172 -3.38 9.83 10.71
C ASN A 172 -4.23 9.27 11.84
N GLU A 173 -5.16 8.34 11.56
CA GLU A 173 -5.96 7.64 12.57
C GLU A 173 -6.42 8.54 13.71
N ALA A 174 -6.98 9.70 13.36
CA ALA A 174 -7.34 10.72 14.32
C ALA A 174 -8.38 10.26 15.37
N TRP A 175 -9.13 9.20 15.06
CA TRP A 175 -10.02 8.46 15.95
C TRP A 175 -9.29 7.65 17.03
N GLY A 176 -8.01 7.34 16.81
CA GLY A 176 -7.14 6.52 17.66
C GLY A 176 -5.85 7.23 18.03
N CYS A 177 -4.72 6.68 17.61
CA CYS A 177 -3.39 7.19 17.97
C CYS A 177 -3.11 8.63 17.51
N GLY A 178 -3.80 9.10 16.49
CA GLY A 178 -3.70 10.49 16.00
C GLY A 178 -4.44 11.53 16.87
N GLY A 179 -4.95 11.15 18.04
CA GLY A 179 -5.50 12.13 19.00
C GLY A 179 -6.81 11.74 19.68
N SER A 180 -7.32 10.51 19.47
CA SER A 180 -8.59 10.00 20.03
C SER A 180 -9.75 10.98 19.86
N MET A 181 -9.87 11.56 18.66
CA MET A 181 -10.82 12.61 18.33
C MET A 181 -12.19 12.03 17.99
N ARG A 182 -13.24 12.82 18.20
CA ARG A 182 -14.55 12.56 17.60
C ARG A 182 -14.53 13.02 16.15
N ALA A 183 -15.34 12.38 15.31
CA ALA A 183 -15.41 12.67 13.86
C ALA A 183 -15.67 14.15 13.56
N GLU A 184 -16.59 14.79 14.32
CA GLU A 184 -16.93 16.20 14.13
C GLU A 184 -15.74 17.13 14.44
N TYR A 185 -15.02 16.85 15.53
CA TYR A 185 -13.86 17.66 15.93
C TYR A 185 -12.73 17.54 14.90
N TYR A 186 -12.43 16.29 14.49
CA TYR A 186 -11.45 16.06 13.44
C TYR A 186 -11.84 16.75 12.12
N ALA A 187 -13.09 16.64 11.69
CA ALA A 187 -13.55 17.27 10.45
C ALA A 187 -13.39 18.79 10.48
N ASP A 188 -13.64 19.44 11.62
CA ASP A 188 -13.43 20.88 11.77
C ASP A 188 -11.94 21.25 11.78
N LEU A 189 -11.08 20.44 12.44
CA LEU A 189 -9.63 20.58 12.35
C LEU A 189 -9.12 20.38 10.91
N CYS A 190 -9.56 19.34 10.24
CA CYS A 190 -9.19 19.04 8.86
C CYS A 190 -9.48 20.23 7.92
N ARG A 191 -10.64 20.87 8.07
CA ARG A 191 -10.98 22.11 7.34
C ARG A 191 -10.00 23.23 7.66
N GLN A 192 -9.70 23.42 8.94
CA GLN A 192 -8.77 24.46 9.39
C GLN A 192 -7.38 24.25 8.81
N TYR A 193 -6.80 23.05 8.96
CA TYR A 193 -5.50 22.71 8.39
C TYR A 193 -5.51 22.86 6.87
N SER A 194 -6.49 22.28 6.18
CA SER A 194 -6.62 22.37 4.73
C SER A 194 -6.64 23.80 4.20
N THR A 195 -7.20 24.76 4.97
CA THR A 195 -7.26 26.16 4.62
C THR A 195 -5.85 26.79 4.50
N TYR A 196 -4.91 26.37 5.34
CA TYR A 196 -3.56 26.91 5.38
C TYR A 196 -2.54 26.13 4.55
N LEU A 197 -2.89 24.93 4.07
CA LEU A 197 -2.06 24.20 3.11
C LEU A 197 -2.28 24.80 1.71
N ARG A 198 -1.29 25.54 1.22
CA ARG A 198 -1.38 26.35 0.01
C ARG A 198 -0.68 25.69 -1.19
N ASN A 199 -1.18 25.96 -2.38
CA ASN A 199 -0.45 25.71 -3.61
C ASN A 199 0.56 26.84 -3.84
N TYR A 200 1.85 26.50 -3.88
CA TYR A 200 2.92 27.47 -4.12
C TYR A 200 3.33 27.57 -5.61
N SER A 201 2.82 26.65 -6.42
CA SER A 201 2.98 26.67 -7.87
C SER A 201 1.64 26.33 -8.55
N PRO A 202 1.27 27.00 -9.65
CA PRO A 202 0.09 26.64 -10.43
C PRO A 202 0.24 25.29 -11.14
N GLU A 203 1.48 24.85 -11.39
CA GLU A 203 1.82 23.61 -12.08
C GLU A 203 1.88 22.41 -11.13
N HIS A 204 2.26 22.66 -9.87
CA HIS A 204 2.40 21.64 -8.82
C HIS A 204 1.37 21.85 -7.72
N LYS A 205 0.14 21.44 -8.00
CA LYS A 205 -0.94 21.50 -7.01
C LYS A 205 -0.81 20.36 -6.02
N ILE A 206 -1.02 20.68 -4.75
CA ILE A 206 -1.07 19.68 -3.68
C ILE A 206 -2.39 18.90 -3.73
N PHE A 207 -2.34 17.65 -3.32
CA PHE A 207 -3.46 16.74 -3.18
C PHE A 207 -3.62 16.38 -1.71
N LYS A 208 -4.76 16.73 -1.12
CA LYS A 208 -5.03 16.67 0.31
C LYS A 208 -5.86 15.44 0.65
N ILE A 209 -5.37 14.63 1.56
CA ILE A 209 -6.02 13.39 2.00
C ILE A 209 -6.43 13.54 3.46
N ALA A 210 -7.73 13.44 3.74
CA ALA A 210 -8.22 13.47 5.12
C ALA A 210 -7.98 12.12 5.81
N SER A 211 -7.62 12.14 7.10
CA SER A 211 -7.64 10.93 7.93
C SER A 211 -9.05 10.35 7.98
N GLY A 212 -9.19 9.16 7.43
CA GLY A 212 -10.47 8.49 7.23
C GLY A 212 -10.79 7.45 8.29
N ALA A 213 -11.72 6.59 7.95
CA ALA A 213 -12.32 5.63 8.87
C ALA A 213 -11.40 4.43 9.17
N ASN A 214 -11.62 3.82 10.34
CA ASN A 214 -11.21 2.48 10.64
C ASN A 214 -12.33 1.51 10.23
N VAL A 215 -11.99 0.56 9.34
CA VAL A 215 -12.93 -0.50 8.92
C VAL A 215 -14.31 0.09 8.54
N ALA A 216 -15.39 -0.40 9.13
CA ALA A 216 -16.78 -0.02 8.83
C ALA A 216 -17.28 1.21 9.63
N ASP A 217 -16.41 2.11 10.09
CA ASP A 217 -16.87 3.36 10.70
C ASP A 217 -17.41 4.32 9.62
N TYR A 218 -18.57 3.97 9.09
CA TYR A 218 -19.28 4.78 8.08
C TYR A 218 -19.74 6.13 8.62
N HIS A 219 -19.91 6.25 9.95
CA HIS A 219 -20.23 7.53 10.59
C HIS A 219 -19.05 8.51 10.46
N TRP A 220 -17.81 8.02 10.64
CA TRP A 220 -16.60 8.83 10.45
C TRP A 220 -16.54 9.39 9.03
N THR A 221 -16.62 8.52 8.03
CA THR A 221 -16.55 8.92 6.61
C THR A 221 -17.65 9.90 6.25
N LYS A 222 -18.90 9.65 6.70
CA LYS A 222 -20.02 10.56 6.49
C LYS A 222 -19.74 11.95 7.09
N THR A 223 -19.32 12.00 8.34
CA THR A 223 -19.07 13.26 9.06
C THR A 223 -17.94 14.06 8.42
N VAL A 224 -16.83 13.40 8.05
CA VAL A 224 -15.71 14.05 7.36
C VAL A 224 -16.16 14.59 6.00
N MET A 225 -16.90 13.82 5.21
CA MET A 225 -17.37 14.26 3.90
C MET A 225 -18.40 15.38 3.99
N GLU A 226 -19.33 15.33 4.95
CA GLU A 226 -20.35 16.35 5.16
C GLU A 226 -19.72 17.70 5.57
N ARG A 227 -18.69 17.69 6.43
CA ARG A 227 -18.10 18.90 7.01
C ARG A 227 -16.85 19.39 6.28
N ALA A 228 -16.01 18.47 5.81
CA ALA A 228 -14.70 18.77 5.22
C ALA A 228 -14.54 18.33 3.76
N GLY A 229 -15.49 17.63 3.17
CA GLY A 229 -15.37 17.04 1.83
C GLY A 229 -15.05 18.05 0.72
N GLN A 230 -15.44 19.33 0.88
CA GLN A 230 -15.09 20.41 -0.06
C GLN A 230 -13.64 20.92 0.09
N ALA A 231 -12.95 20.54 1.15
CA ALA A 231 -11.60 21.01 1.48
C ALA A 231 -10.49 19.98 1.17
N VAL A 232 -10.86 18.74 0.81
CA VAL A 232 -9.95 17.63 0.56
C VAL A 232 -10.18 17.00 -0.80
N ASP A 233 -9.20 16.25 -1.29
CA ASP A 233 -9.23 15.58 -2.59
C ASP A 233 -9.45 14.07 -2.44
N ALA A 234 -9.18 13.51 -1.26
CA ALA A 234 -9.49 12.13 -0.90
C ALA A 234 -9.76 11.99 0.60
N VAL A 235 -10.41 10.88 0.95
CA VAL A 235 -10.56 10.41 2.34
C VAL A 235 -9.90 9.05 2.46
N SER A 236 -9.13 8.83 3.54
CA SER A 236 -8.46 7.55 3.75
C SER A 236 -9.39 6.46 4.30
N LEU A 237 -8.95 5.21 4.16
CA LEU A 237 -9.54 4.03 4.78
C LEU A 237 -8.43 3.12 5.26
N HIS A 238 -8.51 2.67 6.50
CA HIS A 238 -7.60 1.68 7.07
C HIS A 238 -8.32 0.37 7.31
N TYR A 239 -7.73 -0.72 6.85
CA TYR A 239 -8.20 -2.07 7.12
C TYR A 239 -7.05 -3.07 7.18
N TYR A 240 -6.85 -3.65 8.36
CA TYR A 240 -5.93 -4.76 8.55
C TYR A 240 -6.67 -6.08 8.65
N THR A 241 -6.23 -7.06 7.88
CA THR A 241 -6.76 -8.42 7.94
C THR A 241 -6.07 -9.17 9.08
N VAL A 242 -6.86 -9.66 10.03
CA VAL A 242 -6.41 -10.45 11.15
C VAL A 242 -7.26 -11.73 11.28
N PRO A 243 -6.68 -12.92 11.51
CA PRO A 243 -7.45 -14.16 11.63
C PRO A 243 -8.37 -14.16 12.85
N HIS A 244 -7.93 -13.59 13.98
CA HIS A 244 -8.69 -13.51 15.22
C HIS A 244 -9.20 -12.10 15.49
N GLU A 245 -10.27 -11.98 16.29
CA GLU A 245 -10.79 -10.68 16.75
C GLU A 245 -10.06 -10.14 17.98
N ASP A 246 -9.25 -10.97 18.62
CA ASP A 246 -8.44 -10.59 19.78
C ASP A 246 -7.15 -9.90 19.32
N TRP A 247 -7.07 -8.60 19.53
CA TRP A 247 -5.88 -7.81 19.20
C TRP A 247 -4.64 -8.14 20.05
N GLN A 248 -4.78 -8.91 21.12
CA GLN A 248 -3.66 -9.38 21.94
C GLN A 248 -3.11 -10.72 21.45
N HIS A 249 -3.92 -11.50 20.70
CA HIS A 249 -3.58 -12.80 20.14
C HIS A 249 -4.10 -12.89 18.71
N LYS A 250 -3.35 -12.28 17.78
CA LYS A 250 -3.73 -12.16 16.36
C LYS A 250 -3.41 -13.41 15.53
N GLY A 251 -2.70 -14.38 16.15
CA GLY A 251 -2.25 -15.59 15.48
C GLY A 251 -0.86 -15.45 14.84
N SER A 252 -0.25 -16.60 14.54
CA SER A 252 1.09 -16.67 13.96
C SER A 252 1.10 -16.33 12.46
N ALA A 253 2.18 -15.70 12.01
CA ALA A 253 2.43 -15.49 10.60
C ALA A 253 2.73 -16.79 9.83
N THR A 254 3.36 -17.78 10.48
CA THR A 254 3.90 -18.99 9.82
C THR A 254 3.34 -20.31 10.32
N ASP A 255 2.83 -20.35 11.55
CA ASP A 255 2.26 -21.54 12.19
C ASP A 255 0.76 -21.31 12.44
N PHE A 256 -0.06 -21.66 11.46
CA PHE A 256 -1.49 -21.43 11.47
C PHE A 256 -2.25 -22.64 10.93
N THR A 257 -3.49 -22.78 11.35
CA THR A 257 -4.40 -23.84 10.93
C THR A 257 -5.09 -23.54 9.59
N ASP A 258 -5.73 -24.54 8.99
CA ASP A 258 -6.58 -24.34 7.81
C ASP A 258 -7.74 -23.38 8.10
N GLU A 259 -8.30 -23.43 9.32
CA GLU A 259 -9.33 -22.50 9.77
C GLU A 259 -8.82 -21.04 9.74
N GLU A 260 -7.64 -20.78 10.32
CA GLU A 260 -7.03 -19.44 10.31
C GLU A 260 -6.67 -18.98 8.89
N TYR A 261 -6.27 -19.90 8.01
CA TYR A 261 -6.05 -19.61 6.58
C TYR A 261 -7.32 -19.12 5.92
N TYR A 262 -8.42 -19.89 5.99
CA TYR A 262 -9.68 -19.52 5.36
C TYR A 262 -10.34 -18.31 6.01
N THR A 263 -10.26 -18.16 7.33
CA THR A 263 -10.73 -16.98 8.04
C THR A 263 -9.99 -15.72 7.57
N THR A 264 -8.67 -15.81 7.38
CA THR A 264 -7.88 -14.69 6.85
C THR A 264 -8.37 -14.30 5.44
N LEU A 265 -8.56 -15.26 4.55
CA LEU A 265 -9.04 -14.98 3.18
C LEU A 265 -10.47 -14.43 3.18
N HIS A 266 -11.37 -15.00 3.98
CA HIS A 266 -12.74 -14.50 4.13
C HIS A 266 -12.78 -13.05 4.62
N LYS A 267 -11.98 -12.73 5.65
CA LYS A 267 -11.89 -11.36 6.16
C LYS A 267 -11.25 -10.42 5.13
N THR A 268 -10.29 -10.89 4.33
CA THR A 268 -9.72 -10.07 3.25
C THR A 268 -10.79 -9.66 2.23
N LEU A 269 -11.73 -10.54 1.90
CA LEU A 269 -12.84 -10.26 0.97
C LEU A 269 -13.81 -9.18 1.50
N GLN A 270 -13.83 -8.90 2.81
CA GLN A 270 -14.61 -7.79 3.38
C GLN A 270 -14.16 -6.42 2.84
N MET A 271 -12.96 -6.30 2.32
CA MET A 271 -12.49 -5.07 1.65
C MET A 271 -13.43 -4.62 0.52
N GLU A 272 -14.05 -5.55 -0.21
CA GLU A 272 -15.04 -5.24 -1.25
C GLU A 272 -16.20 -4.42 -0.68
N GLU A 273 -16.84 -4.93 0.39
CA GLU A 273 -17.95 -4.25 1.05
C GLU A 273 -17.53 -2.88 1.63
N LEU A 274 -16.34 -2.81 2.24
CA LEU A 274 -15.81 -1.56 2.79
C LEU A 274 -15.63 -0.51 1.70
N VAL A 275 -15.01 -0.87 0.60
CA VAL A 275 -14.79 0.02 -0.55
C VAL A 275 -16.12 0.52 -1.11
N GLU A 276 -17.10 -0.38 -1.34
CA GLU A 276 -18.43 -0.03 -1.86
C GLU A 276 -19.16 0.95 -0.93
N ASN A 277 -19.21 0.65 0.37
CA ASN A 277 -19.96 1.45 1.33
C ASN A 277 -19.33 2.83 1.57
N HIS A 278 -17.98 2.91 1.74
CA HIS A 278 -17.31 4.21 1.87
C HIS A 278 -17.43 5.04 0.60
N THR A 279 -17.27 4.41 -0.58
CA THR A 279 -17.46 5.06 -1.88
C THR A 279 -18.86 5.63 -2.05
N ARG A 280 -19.89 4.88 -1.64
CA ARG A 280 -21.29 5.36 -1.71
C ARG A 280 -21.49 6.62 -0.88
N ILE A 281 -20.92 6.67 0.33
CA ILE A 281 -20.97 7.84 1.18
C ILE A 281 -20.20 9.01 0.56
N ILE A 282 -18.98 8.78 0.08
CA ILE A 282 -18.18 9.81 -0.59
C ILE A 282 -18.97 10.43 -1.76
N LYS A 283 -19.51 9.60 -2.66
CA LYS A 283 -20.30 10.03 -3.82
C LYS A 283 -21.53 10.83 -3.42
N GLN A 284 -22.16 10.54 -2.26
CA GLN A 284 -23.32 11.28 -1.77
C GLN A 284 -22.99 12.73 -1.37
N TYR A 285 -21.79 12.99 -0.83
CA TYR A 285 -21.44 14.29 -0.22
C TYR A 285 -20.40 15.09 -1.03
N GLN A 286 -19.80 14.53 -2.08
CA GLN A 286 -18.73 15.20 -2.84
C GLN A 286 -19.21 16.38 -3.71
N GLY A 287 -20.54 16.48 -4.00
CA GLY A 287 -21.09 17.48 -4.92
C GLY A 287 -20.58 17.30 -6.36
N ASP A 288 -20.22 18.40 -7.01
CA ASP A 288 -19.67 18.39 -8.39
C ASP A 288 -18.16 18.02 -8.44
N ARG A 289 -17.52 17.83 -7.31
CA ARG A 289 -16.12 17.43 -7.22
C ARG A 289 -16.00 15.91 -7.28
N LYS A 290 -14.82 15.43 -7.70
CA LYS A 290 -14.44 14.03 -7.51
C LYS A 290 -13.54 13.95 -6.29
N VAL A 291 -14.01 13.30 -5.21
CA VAL A 291 -13.22 12.97 -4.02
C VAL A 291 -12.91 11.47 -4.06
N GLY A 292 -11.62 11.12 -3.95
CA GLY A 292 -11.17 9.73 -4.02
C GLY A 292 -11.24 9.02 -2.68
N LEU A 293 -11.22 7.68 -2.73
CA LEU A 293 -10.91 6.83 -1.59
C LEU A 293 -9.43 6.44 -1.65
N ALA A 294 -8.69 6.69 -0.56
CA ALA A 294 -7.30 6.28 -0.39
C ALA A 294 -7.23 5.16 0.66
N VAL A 295 -6.96 3.93 0.25
CA VAL A 295 -6.76 2.81 1.19
C VAL A 295 -5.29 2.83 1.62
N ASP A 296 -4.90 3.85 2.39
CA ASP A 296 -3.50 4.17 2.65
C ASP A 296 -2.87 3.43 3.84
N GLU A 297 -3.65 2.51 4.47
CA GLU A 297 -3.13 1.41 5.30
C GLU A 297 -3.98 0.15 5.09
N TRP A 298 -3.32 -0.90 4.60
CA TRP A 298 -3.92 -2.23 4.44
C TRP A 298 -2.86 -3.31 4.49
N GLY A 299 -3.27 -4.52 4.78
CA GLY A 299 -2.40 -5.68 4.86
C GLY A 299 -2.77 -6.61 6.01
N THR A 300 -1.89 -7.55 6.33
CA THR A 300 -2.05 -8.47 7.45
C THR A 300 -1.35 -7.96 8.69
N TRP A 301 -1.93 -8.26 9.85
CA TRP A 301 -1.32 -7.96 11.14
C TRP A 301 -1.41 -9.18 12.05
N TYR A 302 -0.28 -9.86 12.24
CA TYR A 302 -0.18 -11.03 13.12
C TYR A 302 0.57 -10.70 14.40
N ASP A 303 0.70 -11.70 15.29
CA ASP A 303 1.63 -11.61 16.39
C ASP A 303 3.06 -11.50 15.85
N VAL A 304 3.91 -10.77 16.56
CA VAL A 304 5.31 -10.58 16.13
C VAL A 304 6.08 -11.89 16.20
N GLU A 305 7.10 -12.02 15.35
CA GLU A 305 8.00 -13.17 15.42
C GLU A 305 8.59 -13.33 16.84
N PRO A 306 8.70 -14.57 17.33
CA PRO A 306 9.31 -14.85 18.64
C PRO A 306 10.69 -14.19 18.79
N ASP A 307 11.03 -13.81 20.03
CA ASP A 307 12.30 -13.17 20.39
C ASP A 307 12.57 -11.81 19.74
N THR A 308 11.57 -11.18 19.11
CA THR A 308 11.66 -9.82 18.59
C THR A 308 10.99 -8.81 19.53
N ASN A 309 11.31 -7.51 19.38
CA ASN A 309 10.66 -6.46 20.15
C ASN A 309 9.18 -6.36 19.72
N PRO A 310 8.20 -6.55 20.62
CA PRO A 310 6.78 -6.50 20.25
C PRO A 310 6.33 -5.19 19.61
N GLY A 311 6.95 -4.07 20.00
CA GLY A 311 6.67 -2.76 19.44
C GLY A 311 7.27 -2.52 18.06
N PHE A 312 7.99 -3.49 17.47
CA PHE A 312 8.56 -3.40 16.13
C PHE A 312 7.68 -4.01 15.05
N LEU A 313 6.63 -4.70 15.43
CA LEU A 313 5.67 -5.34 14.53
C LEU A 313 6.32 -6.16 13.40
N TYR A 314 7.46 -6.81 13.73
CA TYR A 314 8.15 -7.68 12.79
C TYR A 314 7.44 -9.02 12.70
N GLN A 315 6.98 -9.40 11.52
CA GLN A 315 6.36 -10.67 11.20
C GLN A 315 6.89 -11.21 9.87
N GLN A 316 6.83 -12.53 9.69
CA GLN A 316 7.06 -13.16 8.40
C GLN A 316 5.87 -12.95 7.46
N ASN A 317 6.12 -13.21 6.17
CA ASN A 317 5.12 -13.17 5.11
C ASN A 317 5.14 -14.49 4.34
N THR A 318 3.98 -15.10 4.16
CA THR A 318 3.82 -16.42 3.56
C THR A 318 3.01 -16.35 2.26
N MET A 319 2.71 -17.51 1.66
CA MET A 319 1.77 -17.58 0.53
C MET A 319 0.36 -17.13 0.92
N ARG A 320 -0.08 -17.29 2.19
CA ARG A 320 -1.33 -16.71 2.68
C ARG A 320 -1.34 -15.19 2.51
N ASP A 321 -0.24 -14.51 2.84
CA ASP A 321 -0.10 -13.06 2.66
C ASP A 321 -0.07 -12.66 1.18
N ALA A 322 0.55 -13.46 0.33
CA ALA A 322 0.51 -13.27 -1.11
C ALA A 322 -0.92 -13.28 -1.66
N LEU A 323 -1.76 -14.21 -1.17
CA LEU A 323 -3.18 -14.27 -1.54
C LEU A 323 -3.96 -13.07 -1.00
N VAL A 324 -3.70 -12.64 0.24
CA VAL A 324 -4.27 -11.40 0.79
C VAL A 324 -3.94 -10.20 -0.08
N ALA A 325 -2.68 -10.06 -0.50
CA ALA A 325 -2.27 -8.99 -1.41
C ALA A 325 -2.97 -9.09 -2.78
N ALA A 326 -3.06 -10.29 -3.36
CA ALA A 326 -3.70 -10.51 -4.64
C ALA A 326 -5.20 -10.18 -4.61
N ILE A 327 -5.93 -10.60 -3.57
CA ILE A 327 -7.35 -10.27 -3.38
C ILE A 327 -7.54 -8.75 -3.31
N ASN A 328 -6.81 -8.08 -2.41
CA ASN A 328 -6.94 -6.63 -2.25
C ASN A 328 -6.61 -5.87 -3.54
N LEU A 329 -5.51 -6.21 -4.22
CA LEU A 329 -5.14 -5.55 -5.47
C LEU A 329 -6.17 -5.81 -6.59
N ASN A 330 -6.76 -7.01 -6.66
CA ASN A 330 -7.85 -7.29 -7.59
C ASN A 330 -9.08 -6.43 -7.28
N ILE A 331 -9.47 -6.28 -6.01
CA ILE A 331 -10.56 -5.40 -5.57
C ILE A 331 -10.25 -3.96 -5.96
N PHE A 332 -9.06 -3.47 -5.64
CA PHE A 332 -8.68 -2.08 -5.94
C PHE A 332 -8.65 -1.80 -7.44
N ASN A 333 -8.17 -2.73 -8.26
CA ASN A 333 -8.21 -2.61 -9.72
C ASN A 333 -9.65 -2.53 -10.24
N ASN A 334 -10.55 -3.35 -9.70
CA ASN A 334 -11.96 -3.39 -10.11
C ASN A 334 -12.72 -2.13 -9.69
N HIS A 335 -12.28 -1.43 -8.61
CA HIS A 335 -12.86 -0.17 -8.11
C HIS A 335 -12.01 1.07 -8.42
N CYS A 336 -11.21 1.04 -9.48
CA CYS A 336 -10.31 2.14 -9.86
C CYS A 336 -11.02 3.45 -10.25
N ASP A 337 -12.33 3.43 -10.44
CA ASP A 337 -13.12 4.66 -10.64
C ASP A 337 -13.20 5.53 -9.38
N THR A 338 -12.99 4.95 -8.21
CA THR A 338 -13.08 5.64 -6.91
C THR A 338 -11.78 5.56 -6.12
N ILE A 339 -11.11 4.40 -6.10
CA ILE A 339 -9.84 4.24 -5.40
C ILE A 339 -8.75 5.00 -6.16
N CYS A 340 -8.20 6.03 -5.51
CA CYS A 340 -7.17 6.87 -6.10
C CYS A 340 -5.75 6.53 -5.62
N MET A 341 -5.63 5.79 -4.54
CA MET A 341 -4.36 5.40 -3.90
C MET A 341 -4.59 4.21 -2.97
N ALA A 342 -3.59 3.35 -2.84
CA ALA A 342 -3.51 2.36 -1.76
C ALA A 342 -2.04 2.18 -1.34
N ASN A 343 -1.78 2.07 -0.03
CA ASN A 343 -0.41 1.93 0.48
C ASN A 343 -0.36 0.73 1.41
N ILE A 344 0.32 -0.33 0.98
CA ILE A 344 0.45 -1.53 1.81
C ILE A 344 1.32 -1.26 3.04
N ALA A 345 0.94 -1.79 4.17
CA ALA A 345 1.68 -1.69 5.42
C ALA A 345 2.49 -2.97 5.69
N GLN A 346 3.86 -2.90 5.65
CA GLN A 346 4.65 -1.76 5.27
C GLN A 346 5.73 -2.20 4.28
N MET A 347 6.56 -1.28 3.83
CA MET A 347 7.52 -1.56 2.76
C MET A 347 8.63 -2.53 3.17
N VAL A 348 9.22 -2.36 4.37
CA VAL A 348 10.38 -3.14 4.84
C VAL A 348 10.22 -3.52 6.31
N ASN A 349 10.44 -4.78 6.66
CA ASN A 349 10.57 -5.34 8.03
C ASN A 349 9.36 -5.19 8.97
N VAL A 350 8.26 -4.65 8.52
CA VAL A 350 7.10 -4.34 9.39
C VAL A 350 5.84 -4.87 8.76
N LEU A 351 5.03 -5.59 9.55
CA LEU A 351 3.75 -6.13 9.11
C LEU A 351 3.86 -6.93 7.80
N GLN A 352 2.97 -6.70 6.84
CA GLN A 352 3.02 -7.36 5.53
C GLN A 352 4.08 -6.72 4.63
N ALA A 353 5.35 -6.93 4.97
CA ALA A 353 6.48 -6.28 4.28
C ALA A 353 6.77 -6.89 2.90
N MET A 354 7.17 -6.01 1.96
CA MET A 354 7.72 -6.45 0.67
C MET A 354 9.09 -7.11 0.85
N ILE A 355 9.90 -6.56 1.75
CA ILE A 355 11.31 -6.86 1.90
C ILE A 355 11.62 -7.07 3.38
N LEU A 356 12.39 -8.11 3.70
CA LEU A 356 12.98 -8.30 5.01
C LEU A 356 14.50 -8.11 4.94
N THR A 357 15.09 -7.48 5.97
CA THR A 357 16.52 -7.25 6.05
C THR A 357 17.10 -7.71 7.38
N GLU A 358 18.32 -8.26 7.36
CA GLU A 358 19.11 -8.61 8.54
C GLU A 358 20.58 -8.36 8.25
N GLY A 359 21.20 -7.39 8.94
CA GLY A 359 22.56 -6.96 8.61
C GLY A 359 22.67 -6.60 7.12
N SER A 360 23.63 -7.21 6.42
CA SER A 360 23.81 -7.03 4.97
C SER A 360 22.91 -7.87 4.09
N LYS A 361 22.10 -8.76 4.67
CA LYS A 361 21.21 -9.65 3.91
C LYS A 361 19.87 -8.96 3.62
N MET A 362 19.26 -9.34 2.50
CA MET A 362 17.93 -8.96 2.08
C MET A 362 17.19 -10.19 1.55
N VAL A 363 15.88 -10.25 1.80
CA VAL A 363 14.99 -11.30 1.28
C VAL A 363 13.73 -10.63 0.73
N LEU A 364 13.27 -11.07 -0.44
CA LEU A 364 12.01 -10.69 -1.04
C LEU A 364 10.92 -11.64 -0.55
N THR A 365 9.81 -11.08 -0.05
CA THR A 365 8.70 -11.90 0.46
C THR A 365 7.78 -12.38 -0.67
N PRO A 366 6.90 -13.36 -0.45
CA PRO A 366 5.86 -13.70 -1.42
C PRO A 366 4.97 -12.50 -1.80
N THR A 367 4.71 -11.56 -0.87
CA THR A 367 3.98 -10.32 -1.13
C THR A 367 4.70 -9.44 -2.16
N TYR A 368 6.03 -9.32 -2.11
CA TYR A 368 6.82 -8.61 -3.11
C TYR A 368 6.55 -9.14 -4.53
N HIS A 369 6.54 -10.47 -4.67
CA HIS A 369 6.34 -11.11 -5.96
C HIS A 369 4.94 -10.83 -6.53
N ILE A 370 3.92 -10.68 -5.69
CA ILE A 370 2.58 -10.27 -6.15
C ILE A 370 2.62 -8.86 -6.75
N PHE A 371 3.23 -7.90 -6.08
CA PHE A 371 3.38 -6.54 -6.62
C PHE A 371 4.19 -6.54 -7.93
N GLU A 372 5.25 -7.35 -8.01
CA GLU A 372 6.07 -7.48 -9.22
C GLU A 372 5.26 -8.07 -10.38
N MET A 373 4.48 -9.11 -10.15
CA MET A 373 3.65 -9.75 -11.15
C MET A 373 2.47 -8.86 -11.60
N TYR A 374 1.94 -8.03 -10.70
CA TYR A 374 0.76 -7.17 -10.92
C TYR A 374 1.10 -5.79 -11.47
N LYS A 375 2.37 -5.36 -11.47
CA LYS A 375 2.77 -3.99 -11.86
C LYS A 375 2.30 -3.56 -13.25
N GLY A 376 2.00 -4.50 -14.15
CA GLY A 376 1.43 -4.22 -15.46
C GLY A 376 0.01 -3.62 -15.44
N HIS A 377 -0.69 -3.70 -14.32
CA HIS A 377 -1.97 -3.00 -14.15
C HIS A 377 -1.84 -1.49 -13.95
N GLN A 378 -0.67 -1.00 -13.53
CA GLN A 378 -0.43 0.43 -13.27
C GLN A 378 -0.64 1.25 -14.55
N GLY A 379 -1.58 2.19 -14.51
CA GLY A 379 -1.90 3.05 -15.66
C GLY A 379 -2.69 2.37 -16.78
N ALA A 380 -3.00 1.08 -16.66
CA ALA A 380 -3.75 0.33 -17.64
C ALA A 380 -5.27 0.63 -17.56
N LYS A 381 -5.97 0.43 -18.64
CA LYS A 381 -7.42 0.50 -18.69
C LYS A 381 -8.02 -0.74 -18.01
N GLN A 382 -8.75 -0.56 -16.90
CA GLN A 382 -9.47 -1.65 -16.26
C GLN A 382 -10.46 -2.30 -17.21
N LEU A 383 -10.61 -3.61 -17.16
CA LEU A 383 -11.60 -4.37 -17.93
C LEU A 383 -12.57 -5.08 -16.99
N GLU A 384 -13.87 -5.04 -17.32
CA GLU A 384 -14.87 -5.81 -16.58
C GLU A 384 -14.50 -7.29 -16.61
N SER A 385 -14.32 -7.87 -15.44
CA SER A 385 -13.94 -9.27 -15.28
C SER A 385 -14.62 -9.90 -14.08
N TYR A 386 -14.96 -11.17 -14.18
CA TYR A 386 -15.48 -11.97 -13.08
C TYR A 386 -15.11 -13.46 -13.26
N ALA A 387 -15.15 -14.19 -12.15
CA ALA A 387 -14.95 -15.63 -12.15
C ALA A 387 -16.26 -16.36 -11.80
N GLU A 388 -16.62 -17.34 -12.63
CA GLU A 388 -17.61 -18.34 -12.26
C GLU A 388 -16.85 -19.53 -11.66
N THR A 389 -16.99 -19.71 -10.35
CA THR A 389 -16.21 -20.64 -9.55
C THR A 389 -17.05 -21.24 -8.43
N THR A 390 -16.55 -22.31 -7.82
CA THR A 390 -17.16 -22.89 -6.63
C THR A 390 -16.84 -22.04 -5.39
N LEU A 391 -17.67 -22.21 -4.35
CA LEU A 391 -17.39 -21.65 -3.04
C LEU A 391 -16.80 -22.75 -2.15
N LEU A 392 -15.69 -22.43 -1.51
CA LEU A 392 -15.14 -23.20 -0.41
C LEU A 392 -15.92 -22.81 0.84
N ASN A 393 -16.61 -23.76 1.42
CA ASN A 393 -17.31 -23.55 2.68
C ASN A 393 -16.46 -24.14 3.79
N HIS A 394 -15.92 -23.29 4.62
CA HIS A 394 -15.23 -23.66 5.84
C HIS A 394 -16.03 -23.09 7.01
N ASP A 395 -16.69 -23.95 7.77
CA ASP A 395 -17.68 -23.61 8.80
C ASP A 395 -18.77 -22.70 8.22
N ASP A 396 -19.02 -21.51 8.81
CA ASP A 396 -20.01 -20.54 8.35
C ASP A 396 -19.42 -19.51 7.35
N GLN A 397 -18.18 -19.72 6.87
CA GLN A 397 -17.46 -18.79 5.99
C GLN A 397 -17.37 -19.35 4.57
N ALA A 398 -17.81 -18.55 3.59
CA ALA A 398 -17.67 -18.88 2.19
C ALA A 398 -16.54 -18.07 1.54
N VAL A 399 -15.62 -18.76 0.87
CA VAL A 399 -14.52 -18.15 0.12
C VAL A 399 -14.61 -18.66 -1.33
N PRO A 400 -14.59 -17.81 -2.38
CA PRO A 400 -14.54 -18.30 -3.75
C PRO A 400 -13.23 -19.03 -4.01
N ASP A 401 -13.27 -20.12 -4.79
CA ASP A 401 -12.05 -20.81 -5.22
C ASP A 401 -11.10 -19.88 -5.98
N LEU A 402 -11.66 -18.90 -6.72
CA LEU A 402 -10.92 -18.05 -7.64
C LEU A 402 -11.31 -16.57 -7.49
N HIS A 403 -10.30 -15.68 -7.43
CA HIS A 403 -10.49 -14.24 -7.41
C HIS A 403 -9.67 -13.56 -8.51
N VAL A 404 -10.26 -12.62 -9.29
CA VAL A 404 -9.66 -12.13 -10.54
C VAL A 404 -9.75 -10.62 -10.72
N SER A 405 -8.84 -10.07 -11.52
CA SER A 405 -8.99 -8.76 -12.16
C SER A 405 -8.36 -8.77 -13.56
N ALA A 406 -8.72 -7.80 -14.40
CA ALA A 406 -8.17 -7.69 -15.74
C ALA A 406 -7.99 -6.22 -16.16
N SER A 407 -6.98 -5.98 -17.00
CA SER A 407 -6.76 -4.67 -17.62
C SER A 407 -6.16 -4.78 -19.02
N GLN A 408 -6.32 -3.72 -19.82
CA GLN A 408 -5.67 -3.57 -21.11
C GLN A 408 -4.54 -2.54 -21.00
N GLN A 409 -3.35 -2.96 -21.38
CA GLN A 409 -2.15 -2.12 -21.38
C GLN A 409 -2.12 -1.19 -22.60
N ALA A 410 -1.22 -0.21 -22.58
CA ALA A 410 -1.11 0.78 -23.66
C ALA A 410 -0.74 0.19 -25.02
N ASP A 411 -0.04 -0.94 -25.05
CA ASP A 411 0.31 -1.67 -26.27
C ASP A 411 -0.83 -2.56 -26.83
N GLY A 412 -1.98 -2.57 -26.13
CA GLY A 412 -3.15 -3.35 -26.48
C GLY A 412 -3.19 -4.75 -25.85
N SER A 413 -2.11 -5.23 -25.24
CA SER A 413 -2.12 -6.51 -24.53
C SER A 413 -3.08 -6.49 -23.35
N ILE A 414 -3.63 -7.65 -22.99
CA ILE A 414 -4.53 -7.81 -21.84
C ILE A 414 -3.77 -8.54 -20.74
N LEU A 415 -3.71 -7.94 -19.55
CA LEU A 415 -3.24 -8.59 -18.34
C LEU A 415 -4.44 -9.12 -17.56
N VAL A 416 -4.46 -10.41 -17.31
CA VAL A 416 -5.43 -11.08 -16.41
C VAL A 416 -4.68 -11.60 -15.20
N THR A 417 -5.17 -11.30 -14.01
CA THR A 417 -4.63 -11.83 -12.74
C THR A 417 -5.66 -12.73 -12.09
N ALA A 418 -5.22 -13.88 -11.58
CA ALA A 418 -6.09 -14.88 -10.97
C ALA A 418 -5.42 -15.48 -9.74
N ALA A 419 -6.12 -15.52 -8.62
CA ALA A 419 -5.69 -16.14 -7.38
C ALA A 419 -6.52 -17.40 -7.12
N ASN A 420 -5.88 -18.58 -7.02
CA ASN A 420 -6.48 -19.81 -6.54
C ASN A 420 -6.40 -19.83 -5.02
N LEU A 421 -7.55 -19.68 -4.38
CA LEU A 421 -7.68 -19.60 -2.92
C LEU A 421 -7.82 -20.98 -2.25
N ASN A 422 -7.94 -22.04 -3.03
CA ASN A 422 -7.99 -23.40 -2.54
C ASN A 422 -6.57 -23.87 -2.18
N ASP A 423 -6.36 -24.30 -0.95
CA ASP A 423 -5.06 -24.71 -0.42
C ASP A 423 -4.61 -26.10 -0.89
N THR A 424 -5.56 -26.95 -1.33
CA THR A 424 -5.34 -28.37 -1.66
C THR A 424 -5.61 -28.72 -3.10
N ALA A 425 -6.52 -28.00 -3.79
CA ALA A 425 -6.95 -28.37 -5.13
C ALA A 425 -6.37 -27.46 -6.23
N ALA A 426 -5.81 -28.09 -7.26
CA ALA A 426 -5.54 -27.40 -8.51
C ALA A 426 -6.83 -27.10 -9.27
N ILE A 427 -6.95 -25.91 -9.85
CA ILE A 427 -8.16 -25.46 -10.55
C ILE A 427 -7.88 -25.34 -12.05
N PRO A 428 -8.48 -26.20 -12.89
CA PRO A 428 -8.53 -25.98 -14.33
C PRO A 428 -9.40 -24.74 -14.63
N VAL A 429 -8.84 -23.76 -15.32
CA VAL A 429 -9.51 -22.51 -15.70
C VAL A 429 -9.64 -22.39 -17.20
N THR A 430 -10.77 -21.85 -17.65
CA THR A 430 -10.98 -21.37 -19.02
C THR A 430 -11.25 -19.89 -18.98
N CYS A 431 -10.36 -19.09 -19.55
CA CYS A 431 -10.57 -17.65 -19.70
C CYS A 431 -11.18 -17.34 -21.06
N MET A 432 -12.26 -16.58 -21.06
CA MET A 432 -13.01 -16.14 -22.26
C MET A 432 -12.90 -14.62 -22.39
N LEU A 433 -12.44 -14.14 -23.55
CA LEU A 433 -12.25 -12.73 -23.85
C LEU A 433 -13.36 -12.23 -24.77
N GLY A 434 -14.38 -11.59 -24.20
CA GLY A 434 -15.46 -11.00 -24.99
C GLY A 434 -14.99 -9.73 -25.71
N GLY A 435 -14.98 -9.76 -27.05
CA GLY A 435 -14.58 -8.61 -27.89
C GLY A 435 -13.10 -8.55 -28.25
N ALA A 436 -12.32 -9.60 -27.97
CA ALA A 436 -10.92 -9.73 -28.38
C ALA A 436 -10.67 -11.07 -29.08
N LYS A 437 -9.63 -11.14 -29.90
CA LYS A 437 -9.14 -12.37 -30.51
C LYS A 437 -7.69 -12.59 -30.09
N PRO A 438 -7.41 -13.51 -29.17
CA PRO A 438 -6.07 -13.74 -28.70
C PRO A 438 -5.20 -14.36 -29.79
N THR A 439 -3.97 -13.86 -29.93
CA THR A 439 -2.94 -14.38 -30.84
C THR A 439 -1.81 -15.11 -30.11
N GLY A 440 -1.69 -14.88 -28.81
CA GLY A 440 -0.70 -15.52 -27.93
C GLY A 440 -1.02 -15.29 -26.46
N VAL A 441 -0.53 -16.16 -25.60
CA VAL A 441 -0.63 -16.02 -24.15
C VAL A 441 0.66 -16.49 -23.49
N THR A 442 1.17 -15.71 -22.56
CA THR A 442 2.25 -16.10 -21.64
C THR A 442 1.76 -15.98 -20.22
N ALA A 443 2.22 -16.86 -19.35
CA ALA A 443 1.77 -16.84 -17.96
C ALA A 443 2.92 -17.13 -16.98
N ARG A 444 2.81 -16.51 -15.81
CA ARG A 444 3.65 -16.77 -14.64
C ARG A 444 2.78 -17.12 -13.44
N VAL A 445 3.30 -17.90 -12.53
CA VAL A 445 2.60 -18.31 -11.31
C VAL A 445 3.53 -18.24 -10.11
N LEU A 446 3.03 -17.72 -9.00
CA LEU A 446 3.60 -17.86 -7.68
C LEU A 446 2.75 -18.92 -6.94
N ALA A 447 3.36 -19.99 -6.45
CA ALA A 447 2.66 -21.08 -5.79
C ALA A 447 3.49 -21.69 -4.66
N GLY A 448 2.83 -22.21 -3.64
CA GLY A 448 3.45 -22.90 -2.51
C GLY A 448 2.40 -23.36 -1.50
N ALA A 449 2.79 -24.14 -0.51
CA ALA A 449 1.91 -24.41 0.63
C ALA A 449 1.53 -23.06 1.33
N PRO A 450 0.37 -22.97 1.99
CA PRO A 450 -0.07 -21.72 2.63
C PRO A 450 0.98 -21.04 3.51
N ALA A 451 1.76 -21.80 4.29
CA ALA A 451 2.81 -21.29 5.18
C ALA A 451 4.20 -21.17 4.51
N ALA A 452 4.32 -21.50 3.22
CA ALA A 452 5.60 -21.37 2.50
C ALA A 452 6.04 -19.91 2.40
N HIS A 453 7.30 -19.63 2.71
CA HIS A 453 7.87 -18.29 2.73
C HIS A 453 9.38 -18.29 2.48
N ASN A 454 9.91 -17.14 2.14
CA ASN A 454 11.34 -16.93 1.94
C ASN A 454 12.02 -16.54 3.25
N THR A 455 13.22 -17.08 3.49
CA THR A 455 14.03 -16.79 4.67
C THR A 455 15.44 -16.35 4.27
N PHE A 456 16.22 -15.78 5.19
CA PHE A 456 17.63 -15.42 4.93
C PHE A 456 18.53 -16.64 4.65
N ALA A 457 18.08 -17.86 5.01
CA ALA A 457 18.77 -19.11 4.68
C ALA A 457 18.29 -19.74 3.36
N ALA A 458 17.03 -19.48 2.97
CA ALA A 458 16.41 -19.98 1.74
C ALA A 458 15.62 -18.84 1.07
N PRO A 459 16.30 -17.86 0.43
CA PRO A 459 15.68 -16.64 -0.06
C PRO A 459 14.82 -16.80 -1.32
N GLU A 460 14.88 -17.93 -1.98
CA GLU A 460 14.20 -18.25 -3.25
C GLU A 460 13.30 -19.50 -3.14
N GLN A 461 12.79 -19.80 -1.95
CA GLN A 461 11.88 -20.95 -1.74
C GLN A 461 10.53 -20.73 -2.44
N VAL A 462 10.04 -19.49 -2.45
CA VAL A 462 8.81 -19.07 -3.09
C VAL A 462 9.14 -17.95 -4.08
N VAL A 463 9.21 -18.30 -5.35
CA VAL A 463 9.51 -17.39 -6.47
C VAL A 463 8.60 -17.66 -7.65
N PRO A 464 8.27 -16.67 -8.49
CA PRO A 464 7.45 -16.88 -9.68
C PRO A 464 8.10 -17.81 -10.69
N ALA A 465 7.31 -18.72 -11.25
CA ALA A 465 7.70 -19.65 -12.30
C ALA A 465 6.80 -19.49 -13.54
N GLU A 466 7.22 -20.04 -14.67
CA GLU A 466 6.36 -20.13 -15.87
C GLU A 466 5.17 -21.06 -15.63
N LEU A 467 4.01 -20.70 -16.18
CA LEU A 467 2.80 -21.50 -16.15
C LEU A 467 2.42 -21.91 -17.58
N ASN A 468 2.19 -23.21 -17.78
CA ASN A 468 1.73 -23.72 -19.07
C ASN A 468 0.29 -23.25 -19.37
N THR A 469 0.11 -22.77 -20.59
CA THR A 469 -1.17 -22.29 -21.10
C THR A 469 -1.45 -22.88 -22.47
N SER A 470 -2.72 -22.96 -22.83
CA SER A 470 -3.15 -23.33 -24.18
C SER A 470 -4.09 -22.27 -24.73
N LEU A 471 -3.76 -21.77 -25.92
CA LEU A 471 -4.60 -20.80 -26.63
C LEU A 471 -5.88 -21.49 -27.13
N THR A 472 -7.02 -20.79 -27.01
CA THR A 472 -8.30 -21.18 -27.59
C THR A 472 -8.78 -20.13 -28.61
N ALA A 473 -9.88 -20.37 -29.32
CA ALA A 473 -10.41 -19.42 -30.30
C ALA A 473 -10.77 -18.05 -29.65
N ASP A 474 -11.27 -18.07 -28.41
CA ASP A 474 -11.83 -16.89 -27.74
C ASP A 474 -11.11 -16.59 -26.40
N GLY A 475 -9.93 -17.20 -26.15
CA GLY A 475 -9.23 -17.01 -24.88
C GLY A 475 -8.09 -18.00 -24.68
N PHE A 476 -7.99 -18.56 -23.49
CA PHE A 476 -6.96 -19.54 -23.13
C PHE A 476 -7.44 -20.49 -22.03
N THR A 477 -6.72 -21.58 -21.84
CA THR A 477 -6.87 -22.48 -20.70
C THR A 477 -5.56 -22.62 -19.94
N ALA A 478 -5.66 -22.87 -18.63
CA ALA A 478 -4.54 -23.16 -17.74
C ALA A 478 -5.02 -24.04 -16.57
N THR A 479 -4.08 -24.56 -15.80
CA THR A 479 -4.39 -25.19 -14.50
C THR A 479 -3.61 -24.46 -13.43
N LEU A 480 -4.32 -23.79 -12.51
CA LEU A 480 -3.73 -23.08 -11.39
C LEU A 480 -3.39 -24.08 -10.28
N PRO A 481 -2.13 -24.14 -9.80
CA PRO A 481 -1.80 -24.94 -8.62
C PRO A 481 -2.63 -24.54 -7.39
N PRO A 482 -2.73 -25.39 -6.37
CA PRO A 482 -3.28 -24.97 -5.07
C PRO A 482 -2.51 -23.77 -4.52
N CYS A 483 -3.17 -22.92 -3.71
CA CYS A 483 -2.57 -21.77 -3.04
C CYS A 483 -1.62 -21.01 -3.98
N SER A 484 -2.17 -20.39 -5.03
CA SER A 484 -1.34 -19.76 -6.07
C SER A 484 -1.94 -18.47 -6.62
N VAL A 485 -1.07 -17.64 -7.17
CA VAL A 485 -1.44 -16.44 -7.90
C VAL A 485 -0.80 -16.49 -9.28
N ALA A 486 -1.59 -16.35 -10.33
CA ALA A 486 -1.12 -16.36 -11.70
C ALA A 486 -1.40 -15.03 -12.41
N THR A 487 -0.52 -14.70 -13.35
CA THR A 487 -0.70 -13.59 -14.29
C THR A 487 -0.63 -14.13 -15.72
N PHE A 488 -1.53 -13.64 -16.56
CA PHE A 488 -1.62 -14.01 -17.98
C PHE A 488 -1.53 -12.74 -18.81
N VAL A 489 -0.52 -12.66 -19.67
CA VAL A 489 -0.39 -11.60 -20.67
C VAL A 489 -0.88 -12.14 -22.01
N VAL A 490 -1.98 -11.58 -22.50
CA VAL A 490 -2.64 -12.03 -23.73
C VAL A 490 -2.43 -10.99 -24.82
N ASN A 491 -1.79 -11.40 -25.91
CA ASN A 491 -1.64 -10.60 -27.13
C ASN A 491 -2.88 -10.72 -28.00
N GLN A 492 -3.24 -9.65 -28.70
CA GLN A 492 -4.38 -9.58 -29.62
C GLN A 492 -3.93 -9.42 -31.08
#